data_d4dc3d0db1a414fdeea75888c8f4f609
#
_entry.id   d4dc3d0db1a414fdeea75888c8f4f609
#
_cell.length_a   1.000
_cell.length_b   1.000
_cell.length_c   1.000
_cell.angle_alpha   90.00
_cell.angle_beta   90.00
_cell.angle_gamma   90.00
#
_symmetry.space_group_name_H-M   'P 1'
#
loop_
_entity.id
_entity.type
_entity.pdbx_description
1 polymer ?
#
loop_
_entity_poly.entity_id
_entity_poly.type
_entity_poly.pdbx_seq_one_letter_code
_entity_poly.pdbx_strand_id
1 'polypeptide(L)'
;MPQPPIAPLVPPAHVVDLMTVAGSAVFGARWKAKEAKLVECPALSDSMPEFKTTYDIDPHAELLGFDDSAWPEVAATELGAKRGGGMVSFFWFRSALTIPANAAGFATAGAKTVLTVNVDDYAEVWVNGEMPRAAGRPSPATIQGFNMPNRLVLRDTVTPGEKFEVAVFAINGPISAAPANFLWFREAKIEFYR
;
A
#
# COMPACT_ATOMS: atom_id res chain seq x y z
N MET A 1 -19.38 0.39 -14.97
CA MET A 1 -18.55 1.19 -14.04
C MET A 1 -17.39 1.76 -14.86
N PRO A 2 -16.96 3.00 -14.61
CA PRO A 2 -15.78 3.53 -15.28
C PRO A 2 -14.56 2.67 -14.92
N GLN A 3 -13.69 2.46 -15.88
CA GLN A 3 -12.45 1.74 -15.65
C GLN A 3 -11.55 2.59 -14.75
N PRO A 4 -10.90 2.02 -13.72
CA PRO A 4 -9.98 2.78 -12.90
C PRO A 4 -8.81 3.31 -13.73
N PRO A 5 -8.24 4.47 -13.36
CA PRO A 5 -7.15 5.05 -14.10
C PRO A 5 -5.91 4.14 -14.06
N ILE A 6 -5.25 4.00 -15.20
CA ILE A 6 -4.05 3.18 -15.35
C ILE A 6 -2.81 4.07 -15.17
N ALA A 7 -1.87 3.60 -14.34
CA ALA A 7 -0.60 4.28 -14.16
C ALA A 7 0.19 4.32 -15.49
N PRO A 8 0.78 5.48 -15.85
CA PRO A 8 1.55 5.61 -17.09
C PRO A 8 2.75 4.66 -17.13
N LEU A 9 3.10 4.20 -18.32
CA LEU A 9 4.32 3.40 -18.57
C LEU A 9 5.50 4.25 -19.03
N VAL A 10 5.30 5.56 -19.20
CA VAL A 10 6.36 6.52 -19.54
C VAL A 10 7.14 6.91 -18.28
N PRO A 11 8.38 7.38 -18.41
CA PRO A 11 9.13 7.90 -17.27
C PRO A 11 8.38 9.05 -16.58
N PRO A 12 8.36 9.09 -15.23
CA PRO A 12 7.79 10.21 -14.50
C PRO A 12 8.62 11.48 -14.70
N ALA A 13 7.97 12.64 -14.65
CA ALA A 13 8.64 13.95 -14.67
C ALA A 13 9.39 14.22 -13.36
N HIS A 14 8.92 13.67 -12.25
CA HIS A 14 9.55 13.80 -10.94
C HIS A 14 9.20 12.61 -10.06
N VAL A 15 10.14 12.23 -9.17
CA VAL A 15 9.97 11.12 -8.22
C VAL A 15 10.43 11.54 -6.85
N VAL A 16 9.67 11.20 -5.83
CA VAL A 16 10.05 11.38 -4.42
C VAL A 16 9.98 10.03 -3.71
N ASP A 17 11.11 9.61 -3.15
CA ASP A 17 11.23 8.35 -2.42
C ASP A 17 10.75 8.50 -0.98
N LEU A 18 9.66 7.79 -0.64
CA LEU A 18 9.07 7.78 0.70
C LEU A 18 9.84 6.93 1.71
N MET A 19 10.84 6.18 1.28
CA MET A 19 11.71 5.40 2.16
C MET A 19 12.89 6.21 2.71
N THR A 20 12.94 7.50 2.39
CA THR A 20 13.91 8.45 2.93
C THR A 20 13.24 9.42 3.90
N VAL A 21 14.02 9.90 4.89
CA VAL A 21 13.54 10.93 5.83
C VAL A 21 13.07 12.19 5.09
N ALA A 22 13.87 12.67 4.12
CA ALA A 22 13.55 13.86 3.34
C ALA A 22 12.29 13.65 2.48
N GLY A 23 12.18 12.51 1.79
CA GLY A 23 11.03 12.23 0.93
C GLY A 23 9.73 12.06 1.71
N SER A 24 9.74 11.33 2.83
CA SER A 24 8.57 11.22 3.71
C SER A 24 8.16 12.60 4.27
N ALA A 25 9.13 13.43 4.66
CA ALA A 25 8.85 14.76 5.18
C ALA A 25 8.17 15.69 4.15
N VAL A 26 8.47 15.55 2.86
CA VAL A 26 7.83 16.32 1.78
C VAL A 26 6.30 16.19 1.80
N PHE A 27 5.79 15.02 2.12
CA PHE A 27 4.36 14.72 2.17
C PHE A 27 3.78 14.72 3.59
N GLY A 28 4.60 15.00 4.61
CA GLY A 28 4.23 14.82 6.01
C GLY A 28 3.92 13.35 6.36
N ALA A 29 4.48 12.42 5.60
CA ALA A 29 4.25 10.99 5.78
C ALA A 29 4.87 10.50 7.09
N ARG A 30 4.04 9.87 7.92
CA ARG A 30 4.46 9.20 9.16
C ARG A 30 3.98 7.75 9.07
N TRP A 31 4.92 6.88 8.86
CA TRP A 31 4.61 5.46 8.74
C TRP A 31 4.39 4.83 10.11
N LYS A 32 3.38 4.00 10.18
CA LYS A 32 3.09 3.16 11.34
C LYS A 32 2.92 1.73 10.86
N ALA A 33 3.29 0.76 11.70
CA ALA A 33 3.14 -0.64 11.35
C ALA A 33 2.64 -1.46 12.54
N LYS A 34 1.85 -2.48 12.24
CA LYS A 34 1.37 -3.47 13.20
C LYS A 34 1.22 -4.82 12.53
N GLU A 35 1.58 -5.86 13.24
CA GLU A 35 1.30 -7.22 12.82
C GLU A 35 -0.21 -7.45 12.71
N ALA A 36 -0.62 -8.09 11.61
CA ALA A 36 -1.99 -8.51 11.39
C ALA A 36 -2.17 -9.99 11.71
N LYS A 37 -3.41 -10.41 11.94
CA LYS A 37 -3.77 -11.79 12.18
C LYS A 37 -4.83 -12.24 11.19
N LEU A 38 -4.80 -13.51 10.82
CA LEU A 38 -5.93 -14.17 10.19
C LEU A 38 -6.79 -14.79 11.28
N VAL A 39 -8.08 -14.48 11.26
CA VAL A 39 -9.07 -14.97 12.22
C VAL A 39 -10.06 -15.84 11.48
N GLU A 40 -10.21 -17.09 11.92
CA GLU A 40 -11.22 -17.97 11.37
C GLU A 40 -12.63 -17.47 11.73
N CYS A 41 -13.49 -17.43 10.76
CA CYS A 41 -14.88 -17.02 10.92
C CYS A 41 -15.81 -17.89 10.07
N PRO A 42 -17.15 -17.90 10.36
CA PRO A 42 -18.11 -18.57 9.52
C PRO A 42 -18.10 -18.02 8.10
N ALA A 43 -18.29 -18.88 7.11
CA ALA A 43 -18.42 -18.46 5.73
C ALA A 43 -19.58 -17.45 5.55
N LEU A 44 -19.30 -16.36 4.82
CA LEU A 44 -20.24 -15.25 4.65
C LEU A 44 -21.20 -15.44 3.48
N SER A 45 -21.08 -16.53 2.72
CA SER A 45 -21.85 -16.73 1.50
C SER A 45 -22.48 -18.11 1.43
N ASP A 46 -23.79 -18.14 1.20
CA ASP A 46 -24.53 -19.36 0.90
C ASP A 46 -24.30 -19.89 -0.52
N SER A 47 -23.59 -19.13 -1.36
CA SER A 47 -23.30 -19.52 -2.76
C SER A 47 -22.26 -20.63 -2.88
N MET A 48 -21.53 -20.93 -1.81
CA MET A 48 -20.55 -22.01 -1.73
C MET A 48 -20.76 -22.81 -0.43
N PRO A 49 -21.83 -23.60 -0.34
CA PRO A 49 -22.23 -24.27 0.91
C PRO A 49 -21.25 -25.34 1.42
N GLU A 50 -20.32 -25.79 0.59
CA GLU A 50 -19.23 -26.67 0.96
C GLU A 50 -18.17 -25.98 1.85
N PHE A 51 -18.01 -24.68 1.77
CA PHE A 51 -17.12 -23.89 2.61
C PHE A 51 -17.88 -23.35 3.82
N LYS A 52 -17.63 -23.94 4.98
CA LYS A 52 -18.30 -23.54 6.24
C LYS A 52 -17.54 -22.53 7.04
N THR A 53 -16.28 -22.36 6.74
CA THR A 53 -15.37 -21.42 7.39
C THR A 53 -14.64 -20.60 6.36
N THR A 54 -14.30 -19.37 6.73
CA THR A 54 -13.42 -18.48 5.98
C THR A 54 -12.49 -17.80 6.96
N TYR A 55 -11.66 -16.89 6.47
CA TYR A 55 -10.72 -16.15 7.29
C TYR A 55 -10.91 -14.66 7.06
N ASP A 56 -10.80 -13.92 8.13
CA ASP A 56 -10.82 -12.47 8.12
C ASP A 56 -9.47 -11.92 8.61
N ILE A 57 -9.21 -10.66 8.38
CA ILE A 57 -7.97 -9.99 8.77
C ILE A 57 -8.26 -9.09 9.95
N ASP A 58 -7.54 -9.26 11.04
CA ASP A 58 -7.63 -8.42 12.23
C ASP A 58 -6.31 -7.66 12.45
N PRO A 59 -6.36 -6.33 12.57
CA PRO A 59 -7.49 -5.42 12.42
C PRO A 59 -7.80 -5.07 10.96
N HIS A 60 -9.01 -4.53 10.71
CA HIS A 60 -9.41 -3.94 9.43
C HIS A 60 -8.79 -2.55 9.23
N ALA A 61 -7.49 -2.51 9.05
CA ALA A 61 -6.75 -1.26 8.96
C ALA A 61 -6.78 -0.62 7.56
N GLU A 62 -7.45 -1.24 6.59
CA GLU A 62 -7.77 -0.67 5.29
C GLU A 62 -8.86 0.42 5.37
N LEU A 63 -9.67 0.41 6.42
CA LEU A 63 -10.81 1.30 6.54
C LEU A 63 -10.37 2.77 6.66
N LEU A 64 -11.08 3.64 5.95
CA LEU A 64 -10.91 5.09 6.04
C LEU A 64 -11.20 5.55 7.47
N GLY A 65 -10.30 6.37 8.03
CA GLY A 65 -10.42 6.87 9.40
C GLY A 65 -10.14 5.83 10.47
N PHE A 66 -9.53 4.70 10.13
CA PHE A 66 -9.08 3.72 11.13
C PHE A 66 -8.14 4.38 12.14
N ASP A 67 -8.39 4.16 13.42
CA ASP A 67 -7.56 4.71 14.50
C ASP A 67 -6.28 3.88 14.69
N ASP A 68 -5.20 4.38 14.12
CA ASP A 68 -3.85 3.83 14.29
C ASP A 68 -3.01 4.60 15.32
N SER A 69 -3.62 5.44 16.16
CA SER A 69 -2.91 6.31 17.11
C SER A 69 -1.99 5.55 18.06
N ALA A 70 -2.41 4.36 18.48
CA ALA A 70 -1.66 3.48 19.37
C ALA A 70 -0.58 2.63 18.66
N TRP A 71 -0.45 2.72 17.34
CA TRP A 71 0.53 1.92 16.62
C TRP A 71 1.93 2.54 16.71
N PRO A 72 2.98 1.71 16.79
CA PRO A 72 4.34 2.21 16.75
C PRO A 72 4.65 2.87 15.40
N GLU A 73 5.34 4.00 15.47
CA GLU A 73 5.91 4.63 14.29
C GLU A 73 7.11 3.83 13.78
N VAL A 74 7.24 3.79 12.46
CA VAL A 74 8.37 3.21 11.74
C VAL A 74 9.06 4.33 11.00
N ALA A 75 10.34 4.53 11.25
CA ALA A 75 11.12 5.51 10.48
C ALA A 75 11.10 5.15 8.99
N ALA A 76 11.04 6.17 8.12
CA ALA A 76 11.03 5.93 6.67
C ALA A 76 12.16 5.00 6.21
N THR A 77 13.36 5.19 6.76
CA THR A 77 14.55 4.37 6.47
C THR A 77 14.45 2.93 6.99
N GLU A 78 13.53 2.66 7.90
CA GLU A 78 13.30 1.32 8.46
C GLU A 78 12.17 0.55 7.74
N LEU A 79 11.51 1.14 6.76
CA LEU A 79 10.55 0.41 5.93
C LEU A 79 11.20 -0.79 5.21
N GLY A 80 12.46 -0.65 4.83
CA GLY A 80 13.26 -1.72 4.25
C GLY A 80 13.82 -2.74 5.27
N ALA A 81 13.51 -2.61 6.57
CA ALA A 81 13.95 -3.58 7.56
C ALA A 81 13.15 -4.89 7.45
N LYS A 82 13.86 -6.00 7.45
CA LYS A 82 13.26 -7.34 7.35
C LYS A 82 12.40 -7.64 8.58
N ARG A 83 11.16 -8.06 8.36
CA ARG A 83 10.17 -8.43 9.38
C ARG A 83 9.64 -9.83 9.12
N GLY A 84 9.11 -10.46 10.16
CA GLY A 84 8.60 -11.82 10.09
C GLY A 84 9.60 -12.85 10.62
N GLY A 85 9.21 -14.10 10.61
CA GLY A 85 9.95 -15.19 11.29
C GLY A 85 10.19 -16.43 10.46
N GLY A 86 10.16 -16.34 9.13
CA GLY A 86 10.46 -17.48 8.26
C GLY A 86 9.26 -18.34 7.87
N MET A 87 8.08 -18.05 8.41
CA MET A 87 6.79 -18.59 7.99
C MET A 87 5.94 -17.47 7.38
N VAL A 88 4.68 -17.72 7.10
CA VAL A 88 3.78 -16.65 6.66
C VAL A 88 3.66 -15.59 7.74
N SER A 89 3.85 -14.35 7.34
CA SER A 89 3.69 -13.19 8.21
C SER A 89 2.82 -12.14 7.53
N PHE A 90 2.01 -11.43 8.31
CA PHE A 90 1.09 -10.42 7.82
C PHE A 90 1.31 -9.14 8.62
N PHE A 91 1.48 -8.03 7.90
CA PHE A 91 1.66 -6.72 8.52
C PHE A 91 0.83 -5.66 7.82
N TRP A 92 0.23 -4.79 8.62
CA TRP A 92 -0.29 -3.53 8.15
C TRP A 92 0.76 -2.44 8.28
N PHE A 93 0.89 -1.63 7.23
CA PHE A 93 1.59 -0.35 7.27
C PHE A 93 0.61 0.75 6.89
N ARG A 94 0.59 1.83 7.67
CA ARG A 94 -0.29 2.97 7.40
C ARG A 94 0.49 4.27 7.36
N SER A 95 0.05 5.19 6.52
CA SER A 95 0.54 6.57 6.50
C SER A 95 -0.52 7.50 5.91
N ALA A 96 -0.53 8.75 6.37
CA ALA A 96 -1.27 9.82 5.73
C ALA A 96 -0.30 10.68 4.93
N LEU A 97 -0.68 10.97 3.68
CA LEU A 97 0.10 11.80 2.75
C LEU A 97 -0.67 13.09 2.48
N THR A 98 0.01 14.21 2.49
CA THR A 98 -0.54 15.50 2.00
C THR A 98 0.29 15.98 0.83
N ILE A 99 -0.34 16.24 -0.31
CA ILE A 99 0.36 16.73 -1.49
C ILE A 99 0.79 18.20 -1.27
N PRO A 100 2.09 18.51 -1.24
CA PRO A 100 2.56 19.89 -1.11
C PRO A 100 2.41 20.64 -2.44
N ALA A 101 2.45 21.97 -2.40
CA ALA A 101 2.51 22.77 -3.62
C ALA A 101 3.83 22.57 -4.40
N ASN A 102 4.89 22.24 -3.67
CA ASN A 102 6.20 21.94 -4.23
C ASN A 102 6.75 20.66 -3.58
N ALA A 103 6.98 19.63 -4.39
CA ALA A 103 7.57 18.38 -3.97
C ALA A 103 9.03 18.33 -4.40
N ALA A 104 9.94 18.71 -3.49
CA ALA A 104 11.40 18.66 -3.71
C ALA A 104 11.82 19.37 -5.03
N GLY A 105 11.31 20.57 -5.28
CA GLY A 105 11.62 21.37 -6.47
C GLY A 105 10.60 21.23 -7.60
N PHE A 106 9.64 20.31 -7.52
CA PHE A 106 8.61 20.10 -8.53
C PHE A 106 7.28 20.72 -8.11
N ALA A 107 6.72 21.61 -8.94
CA ALA A 107 5.37 22.17 -8.74
C ALA A 107 4.32 21.07 -9.04
N THR A 108 3.52 20.71 -8.05
CA THR A 108 2.65 19.52 -8.13
C THR A 108 1.29 19.79 -8.77
N ALA A 109 0.82 21.04 -8.73
CA ALA A 109 -0.50 21.42 -9.25
C ALA A 109 -0.71 20.93 -10.71
N GLY A 110 -1.81 20.23 -10.93
CA GLY A 110 -2.20 19.73 -12.25
C GLY A 110 -1.46 18.47 -12.71
N ALA A 111 -0.51 17.95 -11.93
CA ALA A 111 0.20 16.73 -12.30
C ALA A 111 -0.66 15.48 -12.03
N LYS A 112 -0.53 14.45 -12.90
CA LYS A 112 -0.97 13.10 -12.54
C LYS A 112 -0.02 12.56 -11.48
N THR A 113 -0.58 12.03 -10.39
CA THR A 113 0.18 11.52 -9.24
C THR A 113 -0.06 10.04 -9.05
N VAL A 114 1.01 9.28 -8.96
CA VAL A 114 1.01 7.83 -8.81
C VAL A 114 1.78 7.46 -7.55
N LEU A 115 1.18 6.62 -6.70
CA LEU A 115 1.86 5.93 -5.62
C LEU A 115 2.38 4.59 -6.15
N THR A 116 3.66 4.33 -5.95
CA THR A 116 4.27 3.04 -6.24
C THR A 116 4.75 2.40 -4.95
N VAL A 117 4.31 1.17 -4.70
CA VAL A 117 4.72 0.36 -3.55
C VAL A 117 5.14 -1.02 -4.03
N ASN A 118 6.30 -1.47 -3.59
CA ASN A 118 6.79 -2.83 -3.80
C ASN A 118 7.20 -3.43 -2.45
N VAL A 119 6.58 -4.54 -2.09
CA VAL A 119 6.88 -5.30 -0.86
C VAL A 119 7.37 -6.69 -1.25
N ASP A 120 8.34 -7.18 -0.58
CA ASP A 120 8.75 -8.58 -0.61
C ASP A 120 7.90 -9.34 0.44
N ASP A 121 7.01 -10.28 0.11
CA ASP A 121 6.77 -10.85 -1.24
C ASP A 121 5.61 -10.15 -1.98
N TYR A 122 4.50 -9.87 -1.29
CA TYR A 122 3.24 -9.38 -1.86
C TYR A 122 2.67 -8.25 -1.02
N ALA A 123 1.90 -7.38 -1.68
CA ALA A 123 1.15 -6.34 -0.99
C ALA A 123 -0.23 -6.10 -1.61
N GLU A 124 -1.20 -5.82 -0.77
CA GLU A 124 -2.43 -5.13 -1.12
C GLU A 124 -2.29 -3.67 -0.70
N VAL A 125 -2.56 -2.74 -1.61
CA VAL A 125 -2.44 -1.31 -1.34
C VAL A 125 -3.81 -0.66 -1.42
N TRP A 126 -4.22 -0.06 -0.31
CA TRP A 126 -5.49 0.63 -0.12
C TRP A 126 -5.25 2.13 -0.05
N VAL A 127 -6.11 2.90 -0.68
CA VAL A 127 -6.06 4.36 -0.65
C VAL A 127 -7.44 4.88 -0.31
N ASN A 128 -7.55 5.64 0.77
CA ASN A 128 -8.81 6.20 1.28
C ASN A 128 -9.90 5.12 1.51
N GLY A 129 -9.52 3.96 2.02
CA GLY A 129 -10.44 2.85 2.29
C GLY A 129 -10.84 2.04 1.06
N GLU A 130 -10.30 2.36 -0.10
CA GLU A 130 -10.59 1.66 -1.35
C GLU A 130 -9.34 0.98 -1.91
N MET A 131 -9.52 -0.24 -2.38
CA MET A 131 -8.51 -0.97 -3.13
C MET A 131 -8.79 -0.79 -4.62
N PRO A 132 -7.93 -0.09 -5.37
CA PRO A 132 -8.16 0.16 -6.79
C PRO A 132 -8.26 -1.15 -7.58
N ARG A 133 -9.33 -1.27 -8.41
CA ARG A 133 -9.60 -2.44 -9.23
C ARG A 133 -9.90 -2.04 -10.67
N ALA A 134 -9.35 -2.74 -11.66
CA ALA A 134 -9.78 -2.60 -13.04
C ALA A 134 -11.06 -3.40 -13.31
N ALA A 135 -11.91 -2.90 -14.20
CA ALA A 135 -13.09 -3.62 -14.64
C ALA A 135 -12.72 -5.00 -15.20
N GLY A 136 -13.47 -6.03 -14.80
CA GLY A 136 -13.26 -7.40 -15.26
C GLY A 136 -12.03 -8.10 -14.67
N ARG A 137 -11.32 -7.46 -13.74
CA ARG A 137 -10.21 -8.08 -12.99
C ARG A 137 -10.47 -8.04 -11.50
N PRO A 138 -10.09 -9.08 -10.75
CA PRO A 138 -10.28 -9.07 -9.29
C PRO A 138 -9.48 -7.95 -8.64
N SER A 139 -8.28 -7.66 -9.14
CA SER A 139 -7.44 -6.60 -8.64
C SER A 139 -6.34 -6.24 -9.64
N PRO A 140 -6.39 -5.08 -10.28
CA PRO A 140 -5.35 -4.70 -11.23
C PRO A 140 -4.13 -4.11 -10.56
N ALA A 141 -4.28 -3.62 -9.34
CA ALA A 141 -3.24 -2.85 -8.68
C ALA A 141 -2.81 -3.45 -7.34
N THR A 142 -3.44 -4.55 -6.90
CA THR A 142 -3.28 -5.03 -5.53
C THR A 142 -2.31 -6.17 -5.38
N ILE A 143 -2.38 -7.16 -6.25
CA ILE A 143 -1.43 -8.27 -6.23
C ILE A 143 -0.89 -8.41 -7.64
N GLN A 144 0.24 -7.78 -7.88
CA GLN A 144 0.89 -7.77 -9.20
C GLN A 144 1.76 -9.02 -9.44
N GLY A 145 1.94 -9.82 -8.43
CA GLY A 145 2.84 -10.96 -8.43
C GLY A 145 3.99 -10.77 -7.46
N PHE A 146 4.79 -11.80 -7.35
CA PHE A 146 5.93 -11.85 -6.43
C PHE A 146 6.93 -10.72 -6.72
N ASN A 147 7.21 -9.89 -5.73
CA ASN A 147 8.15 -8.79 -5.80
C ASN A 147 7.87 -7.76 -6.92
N MET A 148 6.63 -7.62 -7.34
CA MET A 148 6.24 -6.67 -8.36
C MET A 148 5.69 -5.38 -7.75
N PRO A 149 5.97 -4.20 -8.34
CA PRO A 149 5.46 -2.95 -7.84
C PRO A 149 3.96 -2.80 -8.10
N ASN A 150 3.23 -2.38 -7.05
CA ASN A 150 1.87 -1.89 -7.17
C ASN A 150 1.90 -0.41 -7.50
N ARG A 151 1.35 0.00 -8.64
CA ARG A 151 1.33 1.39 -9.11
C ARG A 151 -0.11 1.88 -9.19
N LEU A 152 -0.46 2.83 -8.31
CA LEU A 152 -1.83 3.32 -8.14
C LEU A 152 -1.90 4.81 -8.48
N VAL A 153 -2.83 5.18 -9.37
CA VAL A 153 -3.11 6.60 -9.63
C VAL A 153 -3.87 7.17 -8.45
N LEU A 154 -3.23 8.06 -7.69
CA LEU A 154 -3.88 8.81 -6.62
C LEU A 154 -4.82 9.85 -7.19
N ARG A 155 -4.38 10.58 -8.23
CA ARG A 155 -5.15 11.57 -8.98
C ARG A 155 -4.62 11.70 -10.39
N ASP A 156 -5.54 11.91 -11.35
CA ASP A 156 -5.16 12.29 -12.72
C ASP A 156 -4.71 13.76 -12.81
N THR A 157 -5.25 14.60 -11.92
CA THR A 157 -4.93 16.01 -11.83
C THR A 157 -4.97 16.43 -10.36
N VAL A 158 -3.80 16.47 -9.73
CA VAL A 158 -3.71 16.70 -8.29
C VAL A 158 -3.78 18.20 -7.97
N THR A 159 -4.40 18.51 -6.82
CA THR A 159 -4.42 19.83 -6.20
C THR A 159 -3.56 19.83 -4.93
N PRO A 160 -2.67 20.83 -4.74
CA PRO A 160 -1.95 20.96 -3.47
C PRO A 160 -2.88 21.02 -2.27
N GLY A 161 -2.53 20.33 -1.21
CA GLY A 161 -3.34 20.17 0.00
C GLY A 161 -4.24 18.93 0.01
N GLU A 162 -4.39 18.23 -1.10
CA GLU A 162 -5.11 16.94 -1.10
C GLU A 162 -4.43 15.93 -0.17
N LYS A 163 -5.27 15.17 0.54
CA LYS A 163 -4.83 14.17 1.51
C LYS A 163 -5.22 12.77 1.07
N PHE A 164 -4.34 11.82 1.35
CA PHE A 164 -4.57 10.40 1.08
C PHE A 164 -4.19 9.59 2.32
N GLU A 165 -5.09 8.74 2.78
CA GLU A 165 -4.76 7.69 3.71
C GLU A 165 -4.31 6.45 2.92
N VAL A 166 -3.13 5.98 3.21
CA VAL A 166 -2.55 4.79 2.59
C VAL A 166 -2.47 3.68 3.61
N ALA A 167 -3.02 2.51 3.27
CA ALA A 167 -2.83 1.29 4.03
C ALA A 167 -2.25 0.21 3.11
N VAL A 168 -1.20 -0.45 3.57
CA VAL A 168 -0.52 -1.52 2.85
C VAL A 168 -0.61 -2.78 3.69
N PHE A 169 -1.35 -3.76 3.20
CA PHE A 169 -1.36 -5.10 3.76
C PHE A 169 -0.24 -5.90 3.11
N ALA A 170 0.80 -6.16 3.87
CA ALA A 170 2.00 -6.83 3.41
C ALA A 170 1.99 -8.30 3.84
N ILE A 171 2.28 -9.19 2.90
CA ILE A 171 2.26 -10.64 3.09
C ILE A 171 3.63 -11.19 2.75
N ASN A 172 4.16 -11.98 3.67
CA ASN A 172 5.34 -12.79 3.46
C ASN A 172 4.93 -14.24 3.22
N GLY A 173 5.32 -14.83 2.12
CA GLY A 173 5.10 -16.22 1.69
C GLY A 173 6.26 -16.73 0.84
N PRO A 174 6.17 -17.95 0.32
CA PRO A 174 5.17 -18.99 0.51
C PRO A 174 5.26 -19.70 1.85
N ILE A 175 4.14 -20.33 2.27
CA ILE A 175 4.01 -21.03 3.56
C ILE A 175 5.04 -22.15 3.74
N SER A 176 5.38 -22.84 2.65
CA SER A 176 6.31 -23.96 2.63
C SER A 176 7.78 -23.54 2.48
N ALA A 177 8.06 -22.25 2.55
CA ALA A 177 9.38 -21.74 2.23
C ALA A 177 10.43 -22.01 3.29
N ALA A 178 11.64 -21.68 2.90
CA ALA A 178 12.82 -21.73 3.74
C ALA A 178 12.69 -20.90 5.03
N PRO A 179 13.41 -21.26 6.09
CA PRO A 179 13.32 -20.60 7.40
C PRO A 179 13.71 -19.12 7.43
N ALA A 180 14.27 -18.57 6.38
CA ALA A 180 14.71 -17.17 6.31
C ALA A 180 13.78 -16.28 5.47
N ASN A 181 12.50 -16.56 5.50
CA ASN A 181 11.51 -15.79 4.75
C ASN A 181 11.06 -14.56 5.56
N PHE A 182 11.25 -13.36 4.99
CA PHE A 182 10.95 -12.08 5.63
C PHE A 182 10.20 -11.17 4.67
N LEU A 183 9.43 -10.22 5.20
CA LEU A 183 8.85 -9.15 4.42
C LEU A 183 9.55 -7.80 4.69
N TRP A 184 9.64 -6.96 3.68
CA TRP A 184 10.13 -5.58 3.77
C TRP A 184 9.69 -4.78 2.54
N PHE A 185 9.70 -3.46 2.65
CA PHE A 185 9.53 -2.60 1.48
C PHE A 185 10.80 -2.60 0.63
N ARG A 186 10.65 -2.91 -0.65
CA ARG A 186 11.68 -2.72 -1.67
C ARG A 186 11.61 -1.32 -2.26
N GLU A 187 10.39 -0.76 -2.31
CA GLU A 187 10.12 0.54 -2.89
C GLU A 187 8.84 1.13 -2.31
N ALA A 188 8.87 2.43 -2.00
CA ALA A 188 7.70 3.26 -1.74
C ALA A 188 8.00 4.67 -2.25
N LYS A 189 7.27 5.15 -3.25
CA LYS A 189 7.53 6.46 -3.86
C LYS A 189 6.27 7.11 -4.42
N ILE A 190 6.32 8.41 -4.55
CA ILE A 190 5.36 9.21 -5.32
C ILE A 190 6.00 9.61 -6.64
N GLU A 191 5.30 9.34 -7.73
CA GLU A 191 5.67 9.69 -9.09
C GLU A 191 4.71 10.75 -9.62
N PHE A 192 5.25 11.79 -10.24
CA PHE A 192 4.49 12.85 -10.89
C PHE A 192 4.69 12.81 -12.40
N TYR A 193 3.60 13.00 -13.15
CA TYR A 193 3.58 13.01 -14.63
C TYR A 193 2.95 14.31 -15.11
N ARG A 194 3.44 14.79 -16.28
CA ARG A 194 2.93 15.96 -17.02
C ARG A 194 2.24 15.52 -18.30
#